data_4357f921ff6c03aaed42ef4cad593bdf
#
_entry.id   4357f921ff6c03aaed42ef4cad593bdf
#
_cell.length_a   1.000
_cell.length_b   1.000
_cell.length_c   1.000
_cell.angle_alpha   90.00
_cell.angle_beta   90.00
_cell.angle_gamma   90.00
#
_symmetry.space_group_name_H-M   'P 1'
#
loop_
_entity.id
_entity.type
_entity.pdbx_description
1 polymer ?
#
loop_
_entity_poly.entity_id
_entity_poly.type
_entity_poly.pdbx_seq_one_letter_code
_entity_poly.pdbx_strand_id
1 'polypeptide(L)'
;MGLPTEAVRKYPCELSGGQQQRVMIAMALAQEPELLVADEPTTALDVTTQKEVLDLIARVADERQMAVLLITHNLGLVSMYSEYVNVMYAGQIVERGLVAEVLANPRHPYTQGLLAAVPRLDAPKDAPLADMPGTVPPPWDWPEGCAFHPRCGKATDACRRSDFNGLCPFVAATSR
;
A
#
# COMPACT_ATOMS: atom_id res chain seq x y z
N MET A 1 -17.33 10.75 -14.08
CA MET A 1 -17.49 10.14 -12.75
C MET A 1 -18.55 9.02 -12.72
N GLY A 2 -19.41 8.90 -13.74
CA GLY A 2 -20.46 7.85 -13.83
C GLY A 2 -21.54 7.92 -12.73
N LEU A 3 -21.74 9.07 -12.13
CA LEU A 3 -22.84 9.30 -11.18
C LEU A 3 -24.10 9.70 -11.94
N PRO A 4 -25.29 9.24 -11.49
CA PRO A 4 -26.56 9.72 -12.04
C PRO A 4 -26.76 11.21 -11.73
N THR A 5 -27.44 11.93 -12.63
CA THR A 5 -27.68 13.39 -12.47
C THR A 5 -28.44 13.74 -11.18
N GLU A 6 -29.29 12.83 -10.71
CA GLU A 6 -30.03 12.98 -9.46
C GLU A 6 -29.13 13.00 -8.22
N ALA A 7 -27.90 12.45 -8.32
CA ALA A 7 -26.96 12.43 -7.19
C ALA A 7 -26.62 13.84 -6.68
N VAL A 8 -26.68 14.86 -7.54
CA VAL A 8 -26.42 16.27 -7.18
C VAL A 8 -27.42 16.79 -6.13
N ARG A 9 -28.61 16.21 -6.05
CA ARG A 9 -29.70 16.63 -5.14
C ARG A 9 -29.77 15.77 -3.87
N LYS A 10 -28.94 14.73 -3.76
CA LYS A 10 -28.96 13.80 -2.63
C LYS A 10 -28.01 14.24 -1.52
N TYR A 11 -28.42 13.97 -0.29
CA TYR A 11 -27.51 14.06 0.86
C TYR A 11 -26.54 12.89 0.87
N PRO A 12 -25.36 13.04 1.50
CA PRO A 12 -24.36 11.95 1.57
C PRO A 12 -24.93 10.62 2.10
N CYS A 13 -25.82 10.66 3.08
CA CYS A 13 -26.46 9.46 3.64
C CYS A 13 -27.43 8.74 2.68
N GLU A 14 -27.84 9.38 1.59
CA GLU A 14 -28.68 8.80 0.55
C GLU A 14 -27.89 8.19 -0.62
N LEU A 15 -26.56 8.30 -0.57
CA LEU A 15 -25.64 7.76 -1.55
C LEU A 15 -25.05 6.44 -1.05
N SER A 16 -24.84 5.46 -1.96
CA SER A 16 -24.06 4.27 -1.64
C SER A 16 -22.58 4.63 -1.38
N GLY A 17 -21.82 3.76 -0.67
CA GLY A 17 -20.43 4.00 -0.39
C GLY A 17 -19.60 4.28 -1.65
N GLY A 18 -19.80 3.53 -2.72
CA GLY A 18 -19.13 3.78 -4.00
C GLY A 18 -19.52 5.10 -4.66
N GLN A 19 -20.79 5.55 -4.49
CA GLN A 19 -21.22 6.87 -4.95
C GLN A 19 -20.59 7.99 -4.13
N GLN A 20 -20.53 7.86 -2.81
CA GLN A 20 -19.83 8.80 -1.92
C GLN A 20 -18.37 8.93 -2.32
N GLN A 21 -17.69 7.80 -2.55
CA GLN A 21 -16.28 7.78 -2.96
C GLN A 21 -16.06 8.50 -4.30
N ARG A 22 -16.95 8.28 -5.28
CA ARG A 22 -16.88 8.98 -6.58
C ARG A 22 -17.13 10.49 -6.44
N VAL A 23 -17.96 10.93 -5.49
CA VAL A 23 -18.15 12.35 -5.17
C VAL A 23 -16.88 12.92 -4.57
N MET A 24 -16.24 12.24 -3.60
CA MET A 24 -14.99 12.68 -3.00
C MET A 24 -13.87 12.81 -4.04
N ILE A 25 -13.75 11.84 -4.94
CA ILE A 25 -12.79 11.91 -6.05
C ILE A 25 -13.11 13.11 -6.96
N ALA A 26 -14.39 13.36 -7.29
CA ALA A 26 -14.77 14.51 -8.09
C ALA A 26 -14.40 15.84 -7.43
N MET A 27 -14.57 15.94 -6.12
CA MET A 27 -14.17 17.12 -5.33
C MET A 27 -12.64 17.31 -5.36
N ALA A 28 -11.87 16.26 -5.17
CA ALA A 28 -10.40 16.32 -5.22
C ALA A 28 -9.89 16.75 -6.62
N LEU A 29 -10.58 16.33 -7.68
CA LEU A 29 -10.22 16.63 -9.07
C LEU A 29 -10.74 17.99 -9.58
N ALA A 30 -11.59 18.67 -8.81
CA ALA A 30 -12.21 19.95 -9.23
C ALA A 30 -11.18 21.08 -9.42
N GLN A 31 -10.04 20.99 -8.75
CA GLN A 31 -8.94 21.95 -8.82
C GLN A 31 -7.87 21.58 -9.86
N GLU A 32 -8.11 20.56 -10.67
CA GLU A 32 -7.17 20.05 -11.70
C GLU A 32 -5.74 19.82 -11.12
N PRO A 33 -5.60 19.01 -10.06
CA PRO A 33 -4.32 18.81 -9.39
C PRO A 33 -3.34 18.06 -10.31
N GLU A 34 -2.04 18.30 -10.14
CA GLU A 34 -0.96 17.54 -10.77
C GLU A 34 -0.69 16.20 -10.05
N LEU A 35 -1.07 16.11 -8.75
CA LEU A 35 -0.91 14.93 -7.91
C LEU A 35 -2.19 14.67 -7.13
N LEU A 36 -2.71 13.45 -7.23
CA LEU A 36 -3.77 12.91 -6.38
C LEU A 36 -3.17 12.00 -5.31
N VAL A 37 -3.40 12.31 -4.03
CA VAL A 37 -3.10 11.40 -2.91
C VAL A 37 -4.38 10.64 -2.55
N ALA A 38 -4.37 9.33 -2.78
CA ALA A 38 -5.48 8.41 -2.51
C ALA A 38 -5.10 7.51 -1.32
N ASP A 39 -5.52 7.91 -0.12
CA ASP A 39 -5.26 7.19 1.12
C ASP A 39 -6.43 6.23 1.40
N GLU A 40 -6.16 4.93 1.31
CA GLU A 40 -7.13 3.84 1.47
C GLU A 40 -8.47 4.11 0.71
N PRO A 41 -8.42 4.46 -0.59
CA PRO A 41 -9.59 5.00 -1.31
C PRO A 41 -10.72 4.01 -1.48
N THR A 42 -10.52 2.75 -1.10
CA THR A 42 -11.50 1.67 -1.29
C THR A 42 -11.82 0.93 0.00
N THR A 43 -11.42 1.46 1.14
CA THR A 43 -11.78 0.91 2.46
C THR A 43 -13.29 0.89 2.63
N ALA A 44 -13.83 -0.23 3.11
CA ALA A 44 -15.27 -0.49 3.30
C ALA A 44 -16.11 -0.62 2.00
N LEU A 45 -15.48 -0.77 0.83
CA LEU A 45 -16.17 -1.11 -0.41
C LEU A 45 -16.07 -2.61 -0.70
N ASP A 46 -17.09 -3.16 -1.35
CA ASP A 46 -17.01 -4.51 -1.90
C ASP A 46 -16.01 -4.59 -3.07
N VAL A 47 -15.53 -5.80 -3.38
CA VAL A 47 -14.46 -6.04 -4.38
C VAL A 47 -14.80 -5.45 -5.75
N THR A 48 -16.05 -5.53 -6.17
CA THR A 48 -16.49 -5.02 -7.48
C THR A 48 -16.44 -3.50 -7.51
N THR A 49 -17.02 -2.86 -6.50
CA THR A 49 -17.03 -1.39 -6.36
C THR A 49 -15.61 -0.84 -6.16
N GLN A 50 -14.77 -1.57 -5.41
CA GLN A 50 -13.35 -1.25 -5.23
C GLN A 50 -12.62 -1.16 -6.58
N LYS A 51 -12.81 -2.18 -7.42
CA LYS A 51 -12.21 -2.20 -8.76
C LYS A 51 -12.71 -1.03 -9.62
N GLU A 52 -14.01 -0.77 -9.63
CA GLU A 52 -14.59 0.34 -10.41
C GLU A 52 -14.04 1.72 -10.00
N VAL A 53 -13.82 1.93 -8.71
CA VAL A 53 -13.25 3.19 -8.17
C VAL A 53 -11.80 3.35 -8.59
N LEU A 54 -10.99 2.30 -8.50
CA LEU A 54 -9.58 2.34 -8.90
C LEU A 54 -9.42 2.47 -10.41
N ASP A 55 -10.21 1.76 -11.21
CA ASP A 55 -10.25 1.92 -12.67
C ASP A 55 -10.64 3.36 -13.08
N LEU A 56 -11.54 3.99 -12.32
CA LEU A 56 -11.90 5.39 -12.53
C LEU A 56 -10.73 6.33 -12.24
N ILE A 57 -10.02 6.13 -11.10
CA ILE A 57 -8.84 6.94 -10.74
C ILE A 57 -7.76 6.78 -11.82
N ALA A 58 -7.43 5.55 -12.21
CA ALA A 58 -6.41 5.26 -13.22
C ALA A 58 -6.73 5.93 -14.56
N ARG A 59 -7.96 5.79 -15.04
CA ARG A 59 -8.41 6.42 -16.29
C ARG A 59 -8.32 7.94 -16.24
N VAL A 60 -8.78 8.58 -15.16
CA VAL A 60 -8.73 10.04 -15.02
C VAL A 60 -7.30 10.53 -14.89
N ALA A 61 -6.43 9.78 -14.21
CA ALA A 61 -5.01 10.09 -14.10
C ALA A 61 -4.34 10.08 -15.47
N ASP A 62 -4.61 9.08 -16.29
CA ASP A 62 -4.09 8.98 -17.66
C ASP A 62 -4.63 10.08 -18.58
N GLU A 63 -5.94 10.32 -18.58
CA GLU A 63 -6.58 11.40 -19.37
C GLU A 63 -6.03 12.79 -19.03
N ARG A 64 -5.65 13.02 -17.77
CA ARG A 64 -5.18 14.34 -17.29
C ARG A 64 -3.67 14.41 -17.11
N GLN A 65 -2.94 13.33 -17.39
CA GLN A 65 -1.48 13.22 -17.16
C GLN A 65 -1.11 13.58 -15.70
N MET A 66 -1.93 13.13 -14.77
CA MET A 66 -1.83 13.42 -13.35
C MET A 66 -1.12 12.26 -12.62
N ALA A 67 -0.20 12.58 -11.72
CA ALA A 67 0.41 11.59 -10.85
C ALA A 67 -0.57 11.11 -9.77
N VAL A 68 -0.48 9.83 -9.38
CA VAL A 68 -1.28 9.27 -8.27
C VAL A 68 -0.36 8.64 -7.24
N LEU A 69 -0.51 9.04 -5.99
CA LEU A 69 0.07 8.37 -4.83
C LEU A 69 -1.02 7.52 -4.17
N LEU A 70 -0.99 6.21 -4.44
CA LEU A 70 -1.92 5.25 -3.83
C LEU A 70 -1.32 4.72 -2.53
N ILE A 71 -2.01 4.95 -1.39
CA ILE A 71 -1.66 4.39 -0.08
C ILE A 71 -2.65 3.27 0.20
N THR A 72 -2.16 2.06 0.40
CA THR A 72 -2.99 0.89 0.67
C THR A 72 -2.19 -0.22 1.36
N HIS A 73 -2.88 -1.06 2.12
CA HIS A 73 -2.31 -2.30 2.67
C HIS A 73 -2.52 -3.52 1.76
N ASN A 74 -3.21 -3.37 0.64
CA ASN A 74 -3.54 -4.47 -0.27
C ASN A 74 -2.50 -4.57 -1.40
N LEU A 75 -1.58 -5.55 -1.29
CA LEU A 75 -0.54 -5.79 -2.29
C LEU A 75 -1.10 -6.20 -3.67
N GLY A 76 -2.28 -6.80 -3.72
CA GLY A 76 -2.96 -7.12 -4.98
C GLY A 76 -3.31 -5.84 -5.76
N LEU A 77 -3.78 -4.79 -5.07
CA LEU A 77 -4.05 -3.50 -5.70
C LEU A 77 -2.76 -2.82 -6.16
N VAL A 78 -1.70 -2.87 -5.35
CA VAL A 78 -0.39 -2.33 -5.73
C VAL A 78 0.09 -2.98 -7.03
N SER A 79 -0.05 -4.31 -7.16
CA SER A 79 0.39 -5.03 -8.35
C SER A 79 -0.41 -4.68 -9.62
N MET A 80 -1.66 -4.23 -9.47
CA MET A 80 -2.55 -3.93 -10.59
C MET A 80 -2.51 -2.47 -11.04
N TYR A 81 -2.26 -1.54 -10.11
CA TYR A 81 -2.47 -0.10 -10.34
C TYR A 81 -1.22 0.75 -10.17
N SER A 82 -0.08 0.16 -9.80
CA SER A 82 1.14 0.92 -9.53
C SER A 82 2.33 0.38 -10.32
N GLU A 83 3.17 1.28 -10.83
CA GLU A 83 4.45 0.92 -11.46
C GLU A 83 5.59 0.86 -10.45
N TYR A 84 5.52 1.71 -9.42
CA TYR A 84 6.54 1.86 -8.40
C TYR A 84 5.94 1.69 -7.01
N VAL A 85 6.66 1.06 -6.10
CA VAL A 85 6.21 0.82 -4.73
C VAL A 85 7.24 1.30 -3.71
N ASN A 86 6.73 1.91 -2.63
CA ASN A 86 7.45 2.17 -1.40
C ASN A 86 6.81 1.36 -0.28
N VAL A 87 7.52 0.36 0.24
CA VAL A 87 7.07 -0.42 1.38
C VAL A 87 7.46 0.29 2.66
N MET A 88 6.48 0.60 3.51
CA MET A 88 6.70 1.32 4.77
C MET A 88 6.50 0.41 5.98
N TYR A 89 7.35 0.59 6.99
CA TYR A 89 7.21 -0.03 8.31
C TYR A 89 7.59 0.98 9.39
N ALA A 90 6.75 1.14 10.40
CA ALA A 90 6.97 2.07 11.51
C ALA A 90 7.43 3.49 11.04
N GLY A 91 6.72 4.05 10.04
CA GLY A 91 6.99 5.39 9.51
C GLY A 91 8.22 5.53 8.60
N GLN A 92 8.95 4.43 8.33
CA GLN A 92 10.14 4.43 7.48
C GLN A 92 9.93 3.62 6.21
N ILE A 93 10.49 4.07 5.08
CA ILE A 93 10.55 3.27 3.85
C ILE A 93 11.63 2.22 4.02
N VAL A 94 11.24 0.94 4.05
CA VAL A 94 12.14 -0.20 4.24
C VAL A 94 12.57 -0.86 2.93
N GLU A 95 11.77 -0.73 1.90
CA GLU A 95 12.08 -1.21 0.54
C GLU A 95 11.35 -0.36 -0.49
N ARG A 96 11.96 -0.15 -1.66
CA ARG A 96 11.37 0.58 -2.77
C ARG A 96 11.89 0.08 -4.11
N GLY A 97 11.08 0.20 -5.15
CA GLY A 97 11.48 -0.19 -6.50
C GLY A 97 10.28 -0.33 -7.44
N LEU A 98 10.55 -0.83 -8.63
CA LEU A 98 9.49 -1.23 -9.55
C LEU A 98 8.67 -2.36 -8.92
N VAL A 99 7.36 -2.27 -9.04
CA VAL A 99 6.42 -3.25 -8.45
C VAL A 99 6.78 -4.67 -8.90
N ALA A 100 7.04 -4.87 -10.19
CA ALA A 100 7.41 -6.18 -10.74
C ALA A 100 8.66 -6.77 -10.08
N GLU A 101 9.67 -5.94 -9.77
CA GLU A 101 10.93 -6.39 -9.13
C GLU A 101 10.74 -6.69 -7.65
N VAL A 102 10.08 -5.78 -6.91
CA VAL A 102 9.88 -5.90 -5.47
C VAL A 102 8.97 -7.08 -5.15
N LEU A 103 7.91 -7.30 -5.94
CA LEU A 103 7.01 -8.44 -5.71
C LEU A 103 7.62 -9.78 -6.13
N ALA A 104 8.42 -9.82 -7.21
CA ALA A 104 9.07 -11.05 -7.66
C ALA A 104 10.27 -11.44 -6.79
N ASN A 105 11.02 -10.46 -6.28
CA ASN A 105 12.25 -10.70 -5.52
C ASN A 105 12.39 -9.73 -4.34
N PRO A 106 11.50 -9.83 -3.34
CA PRO A 106 11.52 -8.97 -2.16
C PRO A 106 12.82 -9.19 -1.36
N ARG A 107 13.47 -8.11 -0.99
CA ARG A 107 14.76 -8.16 -0.29
C ARG A 107 14.62 -7.94 1.20
N HIS A 108 13.77 -6.98 1.58
CA HIS A 108 13.56 -6.68 2.98
C HIS A 108 12.75 -7.80 3.66
N PRO A 109 13.17 -8.34 4.82
CA PRO A 109 12.43 -9.40 5.52
C PRO A 109 10.97 -9.07 5.84
N TYR A 110 10.65 -7.80 6.06
CA TYR A 110 9.25 -7.36 6.23
C TYR A 110 8.44 -7.55 4.94
N THR A 111 8.96 -7.14 3.78
CA THR A 111 8.30 -7.33 2.47
C THR A 111 8.12 -8.81 2.17
N GLN A 112 9.13 -9.64 2.48
CA GLN A 112 9.04 -11.10 2.34
C GLN A 112 7.89 -11.65 3.20
N GLY A 113 7.78 -11.20 4.45
CA GLY A 113 6.70 -11.59 5.35
C GLY A 113 5.31 -11.14 4.88
N LEU A 114 5.19 -9.90 4.37
CA LEU A 114 3.94 -9.41 3.81
C LEU A 114 3.47 -10.27 2.62
N LEU A 115 4.38 -10.58 1.69
CA LEU A 115 4.05 -11.40 0.52
C LEU A 115 3.74 -12.85 0.89
N ALA A 116 4.44 -13.40 1.88
CA ALA A 116 4.17 -14.75 2.39
C ALA A 116 2.79 -14.85 3.09
N ALA A 117 2.31 -13.75 3.67
CA ALA A 117 0.99 -13.70 4.32
C ALA A 117 -0.19 -13.55 3.33
N VAL A 118 0.08 -13.26 2.04
CA VAL A 118 -0.97 -13.19 1.02
C VAL A 118 -1.46 -14.61 0.71
N PRO A 119 -2.76 -14.91 0.88
CA PRO A 119 -3.31 -16.21 0.55
C PRO A 119 -3.14 -16.53 -0.93
N ARG A 120 -2.59 -17.71 -1.23
CA ARG A 120 -2.43 -18.19 -2.61
C ARG A 120 -3.60 -19.09 -2.97
N LEU A 121 -4.18 -18.87 -4.14
CA LEU A 121 -5.31 -19.69 -4.64
C LEU A 121 -4.93 -21.15 -4.91
N ASP A 122 -3.65 -21.41 -5.18
CA ASP A 122 -3.07 -22.72 -5.45
C ASP A 122 -2.52 -23.43 -4.20
N ALA A 123 -2.59 -22.78 -3.02
CA ALA A 123 -2.15 -23.38 -1.77
C ALA A 123 -3.14 -24.45 -1.28
N PRO A 124 -2.66 -25.53 -0.64
CA PRO A 124 -3.54 -26.49 0.04
C PRO A 124 -4.45 -25.78 1.05
N LYS A 125 -5.73 -26.18 1.11
CA LYS A 125 -6.72 -25.55 2.01
C LYS A 125 -6.32 -25.57 3.49
N ASP A 126 -5.53 -26.55 3.89
CA ASP A 126 -5.07 -26.75 5.26
C ASP A 126 -3.66 -26.20 5.51
N ALA A 127 -3.05 -25.51 4.52
CA ALA A 127 -1.76 -24.88 4.72
C ALA A 127 -1.89 -23.73 5.70
N PRO A 128 -1.10 -23.70 6.79
CA PRO A 128 -1.11 -22.56 7.71
C PRO A 128 -0.69 -21.30 6.97
N LEU A 129 -1.44 -20.23 7.15
CA LEU A 129 -1.01 -18.91 6.65
C LEU A 129 0.29 -18.52 7.35
N ALA A 130 1.23 -17.98 6.57
CA ALA A 130 2.45 -17.44 7.14
C ALA A 130 2.08 -16.23 8.02
N ASP A 131 2.40 -16.32 9.30
CA ASP A 131 2.22 -15.24 10.26
C ASP A 131 3.56 -14.54 10.54
N MET A 132 3.49 -13.24 10.73
CA MET A 132 4.65 -12.43 11.08
C MET A 132 4.66 -12.21 12.60
N PRO A 133 5.61 -12.82 13.34
CA PRO A 133 5.60 -12.78 14.79
C PRO A 133 5.70 -11.36 15.35
N GLY A 134 5.13 -11.17 16.54
CA GLY A 134 5.17 -9.91 17.29
C GLY A 134 4.27 -8.82 16.73
N THR A 135 4.30 -7.66 17.38
CA THR A 135 3.48 -6.48 17.05
C THR A 135 4.35 -5.34 16.51
N VAL A 136 3.75 -4.42 15.80
CA VAL A 136 4.42 -3.17 15.40
C VAL A 136 4.72 -2.36 16.66
N PRO A 137 5.95 -1.89 16.88
CA PRO A 137 6.27 -1.07 18.04
C PRO A 137 5.47 0.24 18.00
N PRO A 138 4.98 0.71 19.16
CA PRO A 138 4.25 1.97 19.21
C PRO A 138 5.20 3.16 18.92
N PRO A 139 4.69 4.29 18.43
CA PRO A 139 5.52 5.44 18.05
C PRO A 139 6.39 6.02 19.17
N TRP A 140 5.98 5.82 20.42
CA TRP A 140 6.69 6.30 21.61
C TRP A 140 7.69 5.31 22.20
N ASP A 141 7.81 4.13 21.61
CA ASP A 141 8.71 3.06 22.06
C ASP A 141 9.33 2.35 20.85
N TRP A 142 9.89 3.13 19.94
CA TRP A 142 10.60 2.56 18.80
C TRP A 142 11.95 2.00 19.23
N PRO A 143 12.28 0.79 18.80
CA PRO A 143 13.55 0.19 19.10
C PRO A 143 14.70 0.97 18.46
N GLU A 144 15.84 1.01 19.11
CA GLU A 144 17.06 1.55 18.48
C GLU A 144 17.42 0.75 17.22
N GLY A 145 18.01 1.42 16.24
CA GLY A 145 18.42 0.79 14.99
C GLY A 145 17.27 0.56 14.01
N CYS A 146 17.22 -0.61 13.42
CA CYS A 146 16.16 -0.98 12.48
C CYS A 146 14.85 -1.22 13.23
N ALA A 147 13.80 -0.47 12.95
CA ALA A 147 12.51 -0.62 13.62
C ALA A 147 11.90 -2.03 13.49
N PHE A 148 12.27 -2.77 12.44
CA PHE A 148 11.78 -4.13 12.22
C PHE A 148 12.62 -5.21 12.94
N HIS A 149 13.80 -4.89 13.51
CA HIS A 149 14.71 -5.90 14.06
C HIS A 149 14.08 -6.82 15.13
N PRO A 150 13.14 -6.37 16.01
CA PRO A 150 12.55 -7.26 17.02
C PRO A 150 11.71 -8.40 16.43
N ARG A 151 11.22 -8.22 15.20
CA ARG A 151 10.38 -9.19 14.48
C ARG A 151 11.14 -9.88 13.33
N CYS A 152 12.39 -9.49 13.11
CA CYS A 152 13.18 -9.95 11.97
C CYS A 152 13.93 -11.23 12.30
N GLY A 153 13.56 -12.35 11.69
CA GLY A 153 14.30 -13.62 11.84
C GLY A 153 15.73 -13.60 11.28
N LYS A 154 16.10 -12.52 10.55
CA LYS A 154 17.44 -12.31 9.98
C LYS A 154 18.19 -11.17 10.66
N ALA A 155 17.72 -10.69 11.83
CA ALA A 155 18.34 -9.57 12.52
C ALA A 155 19.80 -9.89 12.92
N THR A 156 20.69 -8.94 12.66
CA THR A 156 22.10 -8.98 13.09
C THR A 156 22.36 -7.92 14.14
N ASP A 157 23.53 -7.94 14.77
CA ASP A 157 23.92 -6.91 15.74
C ASP A 157 23.96 -5.51 15.11
N ALA A 158 24.30 -5.41 13.84
CA ALA A 158 24.25 -4.14 13.11
C ALA A 158 22.85 -3.54 13.05
N CYS A 159 21.80 -4.37 12.99
CA CYS A 159 20.40 -3.92 12.97
C CYS A 159 19.92 -3.33 14.30
N ARG A 160 20.65 -3.58 15.41
CA ARG A 160 20.30 -3.18 16.78
C ARG A 160 21.01 -1.92 17.23
N ARG A 161 21.97 -1.44 16.46
CA ARG A 161 22.79 -0.30 16.86
C ARG A 161 22.13 1.03 16.51
N SER A 162 22.32 2.01 17.36
CA SER A 162 21.79 3.37 17.20
C SER A 162 22.36 4.12 15.97
N ASP A 163 23.52 3.70 15.47
CA ASP A 163 24.15 4.24 14.26
C ASP A 163 23.63 3.60 12.96
N PHE A 164 22.58 2.80 13.04
CA PHE A 164 21.93 2.20 11.87
C PHE A 164 21.36 3.30 10.96
N ASN A 165 21.84 3.35 9.74
CA ASN A 165 21.50 4.40 8.77
C ASN A 165 20.18 4.16 8.00
N GLY A 166 19.33 3.24 8.48
CA GLY A 166 18.05 2.88 7.83
C GLY A 166 18.19 1.93 6.64
N LEU A 167 19.40 1.61 6.21
CA LEU A 167 19.65 0.68 5.10
C LEU A 167 19.76 -0.75 5.61
N CYS A 168 18.71 -1.53 5.37
CA CYS A 168 18.75 -2.97 5.64
C CYS A 168 19.88 -3.63 4.82
N PRO A 169 20.78 -4.42 5.43
CA PRO A 169 21.90 -5.06 4.71
C PRO A 169 21.44 -5.92 3.53
N PHE A 170 20.22 -6.46 3.58
CA PHE A 170 19.65 -7.28 2.52
C PHE A 170 19.12 -6.45 1.34
N VAL A 171 18.84 -5.15 1.54
CA VAL A 171 18.38 -4.21 0.49
C VAL A 171 19.54 -3.45 -0.12
N ALA A 172 20.54 -3.09 0.67
CA ALA A 172 21.68 -2.28 0.24
C ALA A 172 22.62 -2.99 -0.77
N ALA A 173 22.54 -4.31 -0.90
CA ALA A 173 23.48 -5.11 -1.70
C ALA A 173 23.37 -4.94 -3.23
N THR A 174 22.53 -4.02 -3.76
CA THR A 174 22.25 -3.88 -5.21
C THR A 174 22.15 -2.47 -5.75
N SER A 175 22.74 -1.50 -5.07
CA SER A 175 23.01 -0.18 -5.68
C SER A 175 24.37 -0.22 -6.40
N ARG A 176 24.50 -1.03 -7.46
CA ARG A 176 25.60 -0.95 -8.42
C ARG A 176 25.04 -1.04 -9.83
#